data_ad1cb3f81e095af848e0848ef2902d7c
#
_entry.id   ad1cb3f81e095af848e0848ef2902d7c
#
_cell.length_a   1.000
_cell.length_b   1.000
_cell.length_c   1.000
_cell.angle_alpha   90.00
_cell.angle_beta   90.00
_cell.angle_gamma   90.00
#
_symmetry.space_group_name_H-M   'P 1'
#
loop_
_entity.id
_entity.type
_entity.pdbx_description
1 polymer ?
#
loop_
_entity_poly.entity_id
_entity_poly.type
_entity_poly.pdbx_seq_one_letter_code
_entity_poly.pdbx_strand_id
1 'polypeptide(L)'
;MKTASESIRTAITEHTPDEFKLPYSLWSREAIQELIELKLKIKMPLRTITLYLQRWGMTCQRPAKRATKQSATAFKEFQEVTFPKIVSKAKKENGLILFGDETGICNQENYQRGFSPAGVAPVVNLPAKKERINMISAISRQGHCEFMCYRENMTQQLLIEFLGRLISSYNRKIFLILDNLKVHHGKMVAEWVAERKNRIELFFFPSYSPQLNPDEYLNNMLKKDVHSGKIPHTKEQLEKKTQIFMNKISHQPEKISNLFLHENLSFIEGCFVA
;
A
#
# COMPACT_ATOMS: atom_id res chain seq x y z
N MET A 1 -16.66 11.25 -39.35
CA MET A 1 -15.18 11.23 -39.31
C MET A 1 -14.74 11.84 -37.98
N LYS A 2 -13.94 11.13 -37.16
CA LYS A 2 -13.36 11.74 -35.94
C LYS A 2 -12.42 12.90 -36.37
N THR A 3 -12.51 14.03 -35.69
CA THR A 3 -11.58 15.14 -35.95
C THR A 3 -10.16 14.72 -35.58
N ALA A 4 -9.13 15.38 -36.15
CA ALA A 4 -7.72 15.11 -35.80
C ALA A 4 -7.49 15.25 -34.28
N SER A 5 -8.16 16.22 -33.64
CA SER A 5 -8.13 16.46 -32.21
C SER A 5 -8.71 15.27 -31.42
N GLU A 6 -9.83 14.71 -31.85
CA GLU A 6 -10.43 13.52 -31.21
C GLU A 6 -9.55 12.28 -31.36
N SER A 7 -8.89 12.12 -32.50
CA SER A 7 -7.96 10.99 -32.73
C SER A 7 -6.77 11.04 -31.77
N ILE A 8 -6.20 12.23 -31.52
CA ILE A 8 -5.11 12.39 -30.54
C ILE A 8 -5.63 12.17 -29.12
N ARG A 9 -6.79 12.71 -28.76
CA ARG A 9 -7.39 12.50 -27.44
C ARG A 9 -7.64 11.02 -27.16
N THR A 10 -8.24 10.29 -28.09
CA THR A 10 -8.46 8.82 -27.97
C THR A 10 -7.14 8.07 -27.79
N ALA A 11 -6.11 8.42 -28.57
CA ALA A 11 -4.79 7.79 -28.44
C ALA A 11 -4.19 7.97 -27.04
N ILE A 12 -4.34 9.16 -26.44
CA ILE A 12 -3.80 9.46 -25.08
C ILE A 12 -4.61 8.76 -23.99
N THR A 13 -5.93 8.54 -24.17
CA THR A 13 -6.80 7.94 -23.14
C THR A 13 -6.82 6.43 -23.18
N GLU A 14 -6.67 5.82 -24.34
CA GLU A 14 -6.89 4.39 -24.54
C GLU A 14 -5.59 3.59 -24.74
N HIS A 15 -4.48 4.26 -25.03
CA HIS A 15 -3.20 3.64 -25.36
C HIS A 15 -2.05 4.22 -24.53
N THR A 16 -0.93 3.50 -24.50
CA THR A 16 0.33 3.94 -23.92
C THR A 16 1.30 4.44 -25.01
N PRO A 17 2.30 5.29 -24.67
CA PRO A 17 3.22 5.82 -25.68
C PRO A 17 4.03 4.75 -26.42
N ASP A 18 4.40 3.67 -25.73
CA ASP A 18 5.18 2.54 -26.28
C ASP A 18 4.42 1.76 -27.36
N GLU A 19 3.08 1.70 -27.30
CA GLU A 19 2.24 1.13 -28.38
C GLU A 19 2.41 1.88 -29.70
N PHE A 20 2.79 3.17 -29.64
CA PHE A 20 3.14 3.98 -30.82
C PHE A 20 4.63 3.99 -31.11
N LYS A 21 5.42 3.11 -30.47
CA LYS A 21 6.90 3.03 -30.56
C LYS A 21 7.61 4.32 -30.14
N LEU A 22 6.99 5.08 -29.24
CA LEU A 22 7.60 6.27 -28.66
C LEU A 22 8.43 5.86 -27.41
N PRO A 23 9.59 6.50 -27.15
CA PRO A 23 10.50 6.13 -26.06
C PRO A 23 10.04 6.67 -24.69
N TYR A 24 8.74 6.63 -24.39
CA TYR A 24 8.16 7.17 -23.17
C TYR A 24 7.27 6.13 -22.48
N SER A 25 7.36 6.05 -21.17
CA SER A 25 6.49 5.18 -20.35
C SER A 25 5.15 5.83 -19.99
N LEU A 26 5.04 7.15 -20.12
CA LEU A 26 3.83 7.92 -19.78
C LEU A 26 3.64 9.06 -20.77
N TRP A 27 2.39 9.50 -20.93
CA TRP A 27 2.06 10.66 -21.73
C TRP A 27 2.54 11.96 -21.05
N SER A 28 3.74 12.41 -21.41
CA SER A 28 4.23 13.75 -21.13
C SER A 28 3.83 14.69 -22.28
N ARG A 29 4.04 16.01 -22.12
CA ARG A 29 3.79 16.96 -23.21
C ARG A 29 4.69 16.69 -24.41
N GLU A 30 5.92 16.27 -24.15
CA GLU A 30 6.92 15.90 -25.14
C GLU A 30 6.48 14.63 -25.89
N ALA A 31 6.03 13.59 -25.19
CA ALA A 31 5.48 12.38 -25.83
C ALA A 31 4.26 12.67 -26.71
N ILE A 32 3.38 13.57 -26.25
CA ILE A 32 2.21 14.02 -27.03
C ILE A 32 2.65 14.84 -28.26
N GLN A 33 3.67 15.65 -28.13
CA GLN A 33 4.23 16.40 -29.26
C GLN A 33 4.73 15.45 -30.35
N GLU A 34 5.49 14.42 -29.97
CA GLU A 34 5.97 13.40 -30.91
C GLU A 34 4.84 12.60 -31.53
N LEU A 35 3.80 12.24 -30.77
CA LEU A 35 2.62 11.60 -31.32
C LEU A 35 1.92 12.46 -32.38
N ILE A 36 1.77 13.77 -32.11
CA ILE A 36 1.15 14.71 -33.03
C ILE A 36 2.01 14.83 -34.32
N GLU A 37 3.33 14.95 -34.16
CA GLU A 37 4.25 14.99 -35.28
C GLU A 37 4.21 13.69 -36.10
N LEU A 38 4.15 12.55 -35.45
CA LEU A 38 4.04 11.25 -36.11
C LEU A 38 2.74 11.13 -36.92
N LYS A 39 1.58 11.48 -36.32
CA LYS A 39 0.25 11.28 -36.93
C LYS A 39 -0.15 12.40 -37.91
N LEU A 40 0.18 13.63 -37.58
CA LEU A 40 -0.32 14.80 -38.32
C LEU A 40 0.77 15.55 -39.08
N LYS A 41 2.04 15.21 -38.90
CA LYS A 41 3.21 15.90 -39.48
C LYS A 41 3.31 17.38 -39.08
N ILE A 42 2.82 17.70 -37.86
CA ILE A 42 2.80 19.05 -37.31
C ILE A 42 3.61 19.06 -36.01
N LYS A 43 4.62 19.91 -35.91
CA LYS A 43 5.34 20.12 -34.65
C LYS A 43 4.62 21.19 -33.83
N MET A 44 3.75 20.74 -32.92
CA MET A 44 2.94 21.64 -32.09
C MET A 44 3.73 22.14 -30.87
N PRO A 45 3.73 23.46 -30.56
CA PRO A 45 4.37 23.97 -29.35
C PRO A 45 3.81 23.36 -28.07
N LEU A 46 4.66 23.05 -27.06
CA LEU A 46 4.25 22.46 -25.78
C LEU A 46 3.19 23.29 -25.05
N ARG A 47 3.23 24.62 -25.18
CA ARG A 47 2.19 25.50 -24.60
C ARG A 47 0.81 25.23 -25.22
N THR A 48 0.76 25.03 -26.51
CA THR A 48 -0.49 24.71 -27.23
C THR A 48 -1.01 23.37 -26.81
N ILE A 49 -0.14 22.36 -26.66
CA ILE A 49 -0.51 21.03 -26.13
C ILE A 49 -1.10 21.16 -24.72
N THR A 50 -0.52 21.97 -23.85
CA THR A 50 -1.06 22.24 -22.52
C THR A 50 -2.48 22.80 -22.57
N LEU A 51 -2.78 23.70 -23.47
CA LEU A 51 -4.12 24.27 -23.63
C LEU A 51 -5.12 23.22 -24.13
N TYR A 52 -4.72 22.34 -25.04
CA TYR A 52 -5.59 21.22 -25.47
C TYR A 52 -5.86 20.24 -24.32
N LEU A 53 -4.83 19.85 -23.54
CA LEU A 53 -4.99 18.97 -22.38
C LEU A 53 -5.96 19.58 -21.36
N GLN A 54 -5.84 20.87 -21.06
CA GLN A 54 -6.78 21.56 -20.17
C GLN A 54 -8.22 21.57 -20.71
N ARG A 55 -8.41 21.84 -22.00
CA ARG A 55 -9.74 21.78 -22.66
C ARG A 55 -10.34 20.38 -22.63
N TRP A 56 -9.53 19.33 -22.66
CA TRP A 56 -9.96 17.93 -22.52
C TRP A 56 -10.16 17.49 -21.08
N GLY A 57 -9.97 18.39 -20.09
CA GLY A 57 -10.08 18.08 -18.68
C GLY A 57 -8.94 17.21 -18.13
N MET A 58 -7.80 17.17 -18.83
CA MET A 58 -6.63 16.40 -18.43
C MET A 58 -5.70 17.25 -17.58
N THR A 59 -5.24 16.71 -16.44
CA THR A 59 -4.28 17.34 -15.55
C THR A 59 -3.08 16.43 -15.34
N CYS A 60 -1.93 17.00 -15.00
CA CYS A 60 -0.73 16.22 -14.67
C CYS A 60 -0.96 15.49 -13.34
N GLN A 61 -1.02 14.17 -13.40
CA GLN A 61 -1.24 13.31 -12.23
C GLN A 61 0.04 12.58 -11.82
N ARG A 62 0.14 12.27 -10.52
CA ARG A 62 1.19 11.38 -10.04
C ARG A 62 0.86 9.95 -10.48
N PRO A 63 1.78 9.23 -11.18
CA PRO A 63 1.48 7.91 -11.67
C PRO A 63 1.25 6.93 -10.52
N ALA A 64 0.18 6.15 -10.61
CA ALA A 64 -0.03 4.99 -9.75
C ALA A 64 0.95 3.89 -10.17
N LYS A 65 1.69 3.35 -9.21
CA LYS A 65 2.60 2.23 -9.47
C LYS A 65 1.81 0.93 -9.49
N ARG A 66 1.87 0.20 -10.58
CA ARG A 66 1.32 -1.15 -10.70
C ARG A 66 2.46 -2.14 -10.91
N ALA A 67 2.50 -3.20 -10.11
CA ALA A 67 3.50 -4.24 -10.31
C ALA A 67 3.22 -4.99 -11.62
N THR A 68 4.24 -5.08 -12.50
CA THR A 68 4.13 -5.77 -13.81
C THR A 68 3.75 -7.25 -13.68
N LYS A 69 4.02 -7.85 -12.50
CA LYS A 69 3.74 -9.27 -12.20
C LYS A 69 2.39 -9.49 -11.49
N GLN A 70 1.57 -8.46 -11.34
CA GLN A 70 0.25 -8.61 -10.71
C GLN A 70 -0.69 -9.36 -11.65
N SER A 71 -1.25 -10.48 -11.19
CA SER A 71 -2.30 -11.21 -11.90
C SER A 71 -3.67 -10.57 -11.63
N ALA A 72 -4.27 -9.97 -12.67
CA ALA A 72 -5.62 -9.41 -12.58
C ALA A 72 -6.68 -10.49 -12.24
N THR A 73 -6.47 -11.72 -12.71
CA THR A 73 -7.34 -12.86 -12.42
C THR A 73 -7.28 -13.25 -10.95
N ALA A 74 -6.06 -13.43 -10.40
CA ALA A 74 -5.89 -13.78 -8.99
C ALA A 74 -6.39 -12.67 -8.04
N PHE A 75 -6.24 -11.40 -8.44
CA PHE A 75 -6.76 -10.26 -7.72
C PHE A 75 -8.31 -10.30 -7.63
N LYS A 76 -8.97 -10.54 -8.74
CA LYS A 76 -10.43 -10.64 -8.84
C LYS A 76 -10.95 -11.87 -8.09
N GLU A 77 -10.31 -13.00 -8.25
CA GLU A 77 -10.63 -14.26 -7.55
C GLU A 77 -10.52 -14.08 -6.01
N PHE A 78 -9.52 -13.36 -5.55
CA PHE A 78 -9.40 -13.07 -4.12
C PHE A 78 -10.60 -12.27 -3.62
N GLN A 79 -11.00 -11.21 -4.31
CA GLN A 79 -12.11 -10.35 -3.90
C GLN A 79 -13.47 -11.04 -3.98
N GLU A 80 -13.73 -11.80 -5.06
CA GLU A 80 -15.05 -12.35 -5.37
C GLU A 80 -15.28 -13.76 -4.79
N VAL A 81 -14.21 -14.52 -4.53
CA VAL A 81 -14.31 -15.92 -4.10
C VAL A 81 -13.59 -16.19 -2.80
N THR A 82 -12.28 -15.85 -2.71
CA THR A 82 -11.45 -16.26 -1.58
C THR A 82 -11.84 -15.52 -0.31
N PHE A 83 -11.90 -14.19 -0.36
CA PHE A 83 -12.23 -13.38 0.81
C PHE A 83 -13.64 -13.62 1.33
N PRO A 84 -14.71 -13.72 0.52
CA PRO A 84 -16.04 -14.11 0.98
C PRO A 84 -16.07 -15.47 1.71
N LYS A 85 -15.28 -16.45 1.25
CA LYS A 85 -15.15 -17.75 1.93
C LYS A 85 -14.51 -17.61 3.32
N ILE A 86 -13.45 -16.77 3.42
CA ILE A 86 -12.81 -16.47 4.73
C ILE A 86 -13.83 -15.84 5.68
N VAL A 87 -14.59 -14.84 5.21
CA VAL A 87 -15.61 -14.16 6.02
C VAL A 87 -16.71 -15.14 6.47
N SER A 88 -17.21 -15.98 5.56
CA SER A 88 -18.22 -17.00 5.89
C SER A 88 -17.71 -17.98 6.95
N LYS A 89 -16.46 -18.44 6.83
CA LYS A 89 -15.83 -19.33 7.80
C LYS A 89 -15.63 -18.65 9.15
N ALA A 90 -15.13 -17.40 9.13
CA ALA A 90 -14.93 -16.62 10.36
C ALA A 90 -16.26 -16.35 11.08
N LYS A 91 -17.35 -16.05 10.36
CA LYS A 91 -18.71 -15.91 10.94
C LYS A 91 -19.15 -17.20 11.63
N LYS A 92 -18.99 -18.37 10.98
CA LYS A 92 -19.37 -19.68 11.54
C LYS A 92 -18.60 -20.04 12.80
N GLU A 93 -17.32 -19.69 12.87
CA GLU A 93 -16.44 -20.05 13.98
C GLU A 93 -16.32 -18.91 15.02
N ASN A 94 -17.14 -17.87 14.94
CA ASN A 94 -17.05 -16.64 15.74
C ASN A 94 -15.62 -16.09 15.79
N GLY A 95 -14.93 -16.16 14.66
CA GLY A 95 -13.53 -15.76 14.51
C GLY A 95 -13.36 -14.25 14.32
N LEU A 96 -12.13 -13.79 14.49
CA LEU A 96 -11.69 -12.42 14.23
C LEU A 96 -10.82 -12.41 12.99
N ILE A 97 -11.19 -11.61 11.99
CA ILE A 97 -10.37 -11.42 10.79
C ILE A 97 -9.41 -10.26 11.04
N LEU A 98 -8.12 -10.55 10.89
CA LEU A 98 -7.02 -9.57 10.95
C LEU A 98 -6.30 -9.52 9.60
N PHE A 99 -5.87 -8.33 9.24
CA PHE A 99 -5.04 -8.05 8.07
C PHE A 99 -3.69 -7.60 8.57
N GLY A 100 -2.64 -8.31 8.18
CA GLY A 100 -1.30 -8.00 8.64
C GLY A 100 -0.36 -7.63 7.50
N ASP A 101 0.66 -6.84 7.85
CA ASP A 101 1.70 -6.39 6.93
C ASP A 101 3.02 -6.16 7.65
N GLU A 102 4.10 -6.25 6.90
CA GLU A 102 5.44 -5.92 7.35
C GLU A 102 5.91 -4.62 6.73
N THR A 103 6.43 -3.73 7.55
CA THR A 103 6.95 -2.46 7.06
C THR A 103 8.33 -2.14 7.60
N GLY A 104 9.20 -1.63 6.75
CA GLY A 104 10.45 -1.02 7.16
C GLY A 104 10.28 0.49 7.34
N ILE A 105 10.78 1.01 8.45
CA ILE A 105 10.79 2.44 8.76
C ILE A 105 12.25 2.90 8.76
N CYS A 106 12.55 3.94 8.01
CA CYS A 106 13.89 4.50 7.87
C CYS A 106 13.90 5.97 8.29
N ASN A 107 14.99 6.43 8.88
CA ASN A 107 15.12 7.81 9.33
C ASN A 107 15.42 8.83 8.20
N GLN A 108 15.67 8.39 6.98
CA GLN A 108 16.05 9.23 5.84
C GLN A 108 15.06 9.15 4.66
N GLU A 109 13.78 8.93 4.93
CA GLU A 109 12.75 8.78 3.87
C GLU A 109 11.50 9.61 4.17
N ASN A 110 10.74 9.93 3.12
CA ASN A 110 9.39 10.51 3.22
C ASN A 110 9.27 11.88 3.92
N TYR A 111 10.23 12.79 3.70
CA TYR A 111 10.12 14.15 4.24
C TYR A 111 8.90 14.88 3.69
N GLN A 112 8.24 15.61 4.58
CA GLN A 112 7.11 16.46 4.21
C GLN A 112 7.62 17.71 3.47
N ARG A 113 6.74 18.30 2.64
CA ARG A 113 7.01 19.57 2.01
C ARG A 113 7.03 20.68 3.06
N GLY A 114 8.04 21.56 3.02
CA GLY A 114 8.16 22.75 3.85
C GLY A 114 7.94 24.02 3.05
N PHE A 115 7.66 25.12 3.74
CA PHE A 115 7.61 26.43 3.11
C PHE A 115 9.01 27.07 3.09
N SER A 116 9.34 27.74 2.01
CA SER A 116 10.56 28.51 1.80
C SER A 116 10.29 29.63 0.79
N PRO A 117 11.14 30.64 0.65
CA PRO A 117 11.00 31.65 -0.39
C PRO A 117 10.88 31.02 -1.78
N ALA A 118 10.12 31.66 -2.67
CA ALA A 118 9.94 31.17 -4.04
C ALA A 118 11.30 30.99 -4.73
N GLY A 119 11.50 29.81 -5.35
CA GLY A 119 12.76 29.46 -6.02
C GLY A 119 13.86 28.91 -5.11
N VAL A 120 13.66 28.87 -3.78
CA VAL A 120 14.62 28.32 -2.81
C VAL A 120 14.07 27.02 -2.22
N ALA A 121 14.77 25.90 -2.41
CA ALA A 121 14.38 24.64 -1.80
C ALA A 121 14.67 24.65 -0.29
N PRO A 122 13.72 24.24 0.59
CA PRO A 122 13.99 24.08 2.01
C PRO A 122 15.03 22.99 2.24
N VAL A 123 15.98 23.23 3.15
CA VAL A 123 17.04 22.28 3.50
C VAL A 123 16.64 21.51 4.75
N VAL A 124 16.78 20.20 4.72
CA VAL A 124 16.60 19.31 5.87
C VAL A 124 17.96 18.71 6.22
N ASN A 125 18.40 18.91 7.46
CA ASN A 125 19.63 18.28 7.96
C ASN A 125 19.36 16.81 8.28
N LEU A 126 19.99 15.92 7.54
CA LEU A 126 19.85 14.49 7.68
C LEU A 126 20.86 13.93 8.67
N PRO A 127 20.49 12.89 9.44
CA PRO A 127 21.48 12.12 10.20
C PRO A 127 22.54 11.54 9.26
N ALA A 128 23.81 11.54 9.68
CA ALA A 128 24.92 10.99 8.88
C ALA A 128 24.73 9.48 8.60
N LYS A 129 24.08 8.76 9.51
CA LYS A 129 23.83 7.32 9.39
C LYS A 129 22.38 7.04 9.05
N LYS A 130 22.15 6.23 8.00
CA LYS A 130 20.85 5.68 7.66
C LYS A 130 20.52 4.56 8.65
N GLU A 131 19.51 4.79 9.49
CA GLU A 131 19.01 3.81 10.45
C GLU A 131 17.65 3.27 9.98
N ARG A 132 17.43 1.98 10.22
CA ARG A 132 16.20 1.29 9.89
C ARG A 132 15.77 0.37 11.02
N ILE A 133 14.47 0.33 11.25
CA ILE A 133 13.79 -0.69 12.04
C ILE A 133 12.69 -1.31 11.18
N ASN A 134 12.22 -2.47 11.60
CA ASN A 134 11.08 -3.13 10.97
C ASN A 134 9.94 -3.26 11.98
N MET A 135 8.74 -3.36 11.47
CA MET A 135 7.53 -3.58 12.26
C MET A 135 6.63 -4.54 11.49
N ILE A 136 5.99 -5.45 12.22
CA ILE A 136 4.82 -6.17 11.74
C ILE A 136 3.61 -5.68 12.52
N SER A 137 2.50 -5.46 11.83
CA SER A 137 1.22 -5.11 12.43
C SER A 137 0.10 -6.00 11.92
N ALA A 138 -1.00 -6.01 12.65
CA ALA A 138 -2.24 -6.65 12.23
C ALA A 138 -3.44 -5.84 12.73
N ILE A 139 -4.34 -5.50 11.83
CA ILE A 139 -5.52 -4.67 12.13
C ILE A 139 -6.81 -5.36 11.70
N SER A 140 -7.91 -5.00 12.35
CA SER A 140 -9.24 -5.47 11.97
C SER A 140 -10.19 -4.32 11.65
N ARG A 141 -11.25 -4.64 10.92
CA ARG A 141 -12.35 -3.71 10.65
C ARG A 141 -13.04 -3.22 11.94
N GLN A 142 -12.97 -3.99 13.02
CA GLN A 142 -13.53 -3.63 14.33
C GLN A 142 -12.63 -2.66 15.13
N GLY A 143 -11.49 -2.26 14.56
CA GLY A 143 -10.58 -1.32 15.21
C GLY A 143 -9.51 -1.96 16.09
N HIS A 144 -9.33 -3.28 16.07
CA HIS A 144 -8.20 -3.93 16.74
C HIS A 144 -6.90 -3.62 16.01
N CYS A 145 -5.83 -3.49 16.78
CA CYS A 145 -4.48 -3.25 16.26
C CYS A 145 -3.46 -3.89 17.20
N GLU A 146 -2.69 -4.81 16.67
CA GLU A 146 -1.52 -5.40 17.32
C GLU A 146 -0.29 -5.10 16.49
N PHE A 147 0.86 -4.90 17.14
CA PHE A 147 2.11 -4.65 16.43
C PHE A 147 3.33 -5.15 17.22
N MET A 148 4.42 -5.36 16.51
CA MET A 148 5.72 -5.72 17.05
C MET A 148 6.82 -5.05 16.24
N CYS A 149 7.67 -4.26 16.91
CA CYS A 149 8.89 -3.72 16.32
C CYS A 149 10.03 -4.73 16.46
N TYR A 150 10.89 -4.81 15.44
CA TYR A 150 12.06 -5.67 15.44
C TYR A 150 13.17 -5.03 14.58
N ARG A 151 14.42 -5.44 14.81
CA ARG A 151 15.59 -4.78 14.21
C ARG A 151 16.23 -5.55 13.06
N GLU A 152 15.93 -6.83 12.99
CA GLU A 152 16.47 -7.77 12.01
C GLU A 152 15.54 -7.92 10.80
N ASN A 153 15.89 -8.77 9.86
CA ASN A 153 14.95 -9.19 8.83
C ASN A 153 13.93 -10.16 9.43
N MET A 154 12.71 -10.20 8.88
CA MET A 154 11.69 -11.14 9.34
C MET A 154 12.19 -12.58 9.20
N THR A 155 12.09 -13.32 10.28
CA THR A 155 12.38 -14.75 10.38
C THR A 155 11.12 -15.52 10.75
N GLN A 156 11.13 -16.85 10.53
CA GLN A 156 10.01 -17.69 10.97
C GLN A 156 9.78 -17.61 12.49
N GLN A 157 10.86 -17.49 13.30
CA GLN A 157 10.76 -17.31 14.74
C GLN A 157 10.06 -16.00 15.13
N LEU A 158 10.48 -14.89 14.52
CA LEU A 158 9.86 -13.58 14.79
C LEU A 158 8.37 -13.58 14.40
N LEU A 159 8.05 -14.21 13.26
CA LEU A 159 6.65 -14.36 12.87
C LEU A 159 5.88 -15.20 13.89
N ILE A 160 6.40 -16.34 14.33
CA ILE A 160 5.78 -17.20 15.35
C ILE A 160 5.60 -16.44 16.67
N GLU A 161 6.58 -15.61 17.06
CA GLU A 161 6.44 -14.76 18.25
C GLU A 161 5.25 -13.79 18.10
N PHE A 162 5.14 -13.13 16.94
CA PHE A 162 4.02 -12.24 16.66
C PHE A 162 2.67 -12.99 16.65
N LEU A 163 2.60 -14.16 15.99
CA LEU A 163 1.40 -14.99 15.99
C LEU A 163 1.02 -15.44 17.42
N GLY A 164 2.02 -15.73 18.24
CA GLY A 164 1.82 -16.06 19.66
C GLY A 164 1.21 -14.89 20.45
N ARG A 165 1.67 -13.67 20.20
CA ARG A 165 1.07 -12.46 20.80
C ARG A 165 -0.38 -12.29 20.35
N LEU A 166 -0.68 -12.45 19.05
CA LEU A 166 -2.04 -12.34 18.53
C LEU A 166 -3.00 -13.32 19.23
N ILE A 167 -2.65 -14.60 19.34
CA ILE A 167 -3.53 -15.58 20.00
C ILE A 167 -3.68 -15.35 21.50
N SER A 168 -2.72 -14.66 22.12
CA SER A 168 -2.80 -14.31 23.55
C SER A 168 -3.67 -13.07 23.79
N SER A 169 -3.69 -12.12 22.85
CA SER A 169 -4.49 -10.88 22.94
C SER A 169 -5.98 -11.10 22.73
N TYR A 170 -6.38 -12.17 22.03
CA TYR A 170 -7.78 -12.37 21.66
C TYR A 170 -8.30 -13.75 22.07
N ASN A 171 -9.49 -13.80 22.71
CA ASN A 171 -10.19 -15.04 23.09
C ASN A 171 -11.01 -15.65 21.94
N ARG A 172 -10.76 -15.23 20.71
CA ARG A 172 -11.43 -15.69 19.49
C ARG A 172 -10.41 -16.32 18.55
N LYS A 173 -10.86 -17.27 17.72
CA LYS A 173 -10.01 -17.77 16.64
C LYS A 173 -9.67 -16.65 15.67
N ILE A 174 -8.40 -16.56 15.31
CA ILE A 174 -7.88 -15.53 14.42
C ILE A 174 -7.81 -16.09 13.00
N PHE A 175 -8.33 -15.32 12.06
CA PHE A 175 -8.21 -15.51 10.62
C PHE A 175 -7.28 -14.40 10.12
N LEU A 176 -5.97 -14.68 10.06
CA LEU A 176 -4.97 -13.69 9.70
C LEU A 176 -4.66 -13.76 8.21
N ILE A 177 -4.81 -12.62 7.53
CA ILE A 177 -4.50 -12.47 6.11
C ILE A 177 -3.20 -11.67 6.00
N LEU A 178 -2.17 -12.28 5.41
CA LEU A 178 -0.83 -11.71 5.23
C LEU A 178 -0.50 -11.58 3.75
N ASP A 179 0.55 -10.85 3.44
CA ASP A 179 1.14 -10.90 2.12
C ASP A 179 1.78 -12.28 1.82
N ASN A 180 2.12 -12.52 0.58
CA ASN A 180 2.59 -13.81 0.11
C ASN A 180 4.14 -13.90 0.15
N LEU A 181 4.77 -13.52 1.27
CA LEU A 181 6.21 -13.65 1.46
C LEU A 181 6.63 -15.11 1.74
N LYS A 182 7.80 -15.51 1.25
CA LYS A 182 8.31 -16.87 1.43
C LYS A 182 8.43 -17.29 2.91
N VAL A 183 8.76 -16.36 3.80
CA VAL A 183 8.93 -16.63 5.23
C VAL A 183 7.61 -17.09 5.88
N HIS A 184 6.46 -16.60 5.37
CA HIS A 184 5.14 -16.97 5.88
C HIS A 184 4.76 -18.43 5.57
N HIS A 185 5.37 -19.00 4.53
CA HIS A 185 5.16 -20.40 4.11
C HIS A 185 6.23 -21.36 4.67
N GLY A 186 7.08 -20.87 5.57
CA GLY A 186 8.15 -21.69 6.14
C GLY A 186 7.62 -22.86 6.96
N LYS A 187 8.37 -23.97 6.95
CA LYS A 187 7.97 -25.23 7.62
C LYS A 187 7.63 -25.04 9.10
N MET A 188 8.48 -24.29 9.82
CA MET A 188 8.25 -24.02 11.26
C MET A 188 6.93 -23.26 11.51
N VAL A 189 6.59 -22.29 10.65
CA VAL A 189 5.34 -21.54 10.74
C VAL A 189 4.15 -22.47 10.48
N ALA A 190 4.22 -23.28 9.43
CA ALA A 190 3.17 -24.23 9.07
C ALA A 190 2.90 -25.24 10.18
N GLU A 191 3.94 -25.82 10.77
CA GLU A 191 3.85 -26.75 11.89
C GLU A 191 3.23 -26.07 13.12
N TRP A 192 3.73 -24.90 13.50
CA TRP A 192 3.22 -24.13 14.64
C TRP A 192 1.74 -23.76 14.51
N VAL A 193 1.31 -23.37 13.31
CA VAL A 193 -0.10 -23.05 13.01
C VAL A 193 -0.96 -24.31 13.02
N ALA A 194 -0.47 -25.43 12.46
CA ALA A 194 -1.20 -26.69 12.45
C ALA A 194 -1.50 -27.21 13.86
N GLU A 195 -0.58 -27.05 14.82
CA GLU A 195 -0.80 -27.40 16.23
C GLU A 195 -1.85 -26.49 16.91
N ARG A 196 -2.09 -25.28 16.35
CA ARG A 196 -2.98 -24.26 16.92
C ARG A 196 -4.16 -23.90 16.01
N LYS A 197 -4.57 -24.82 15.13
CA LYS A 197 -5.64 -24.60 14.13
C LYS A 197 -6.99 -24.17 14.72
N ASN A 198 -7.22 -24.43 16.00
CA ASN A 198 -8.39 -23.97 16.75
C ASN A 198 -8.27 -22.49 17.23
N ARG A 199 -7.08 -21.92 17.18
CA ARG A 199 -6.79 -20.54 17.62
C ARG A 199 -6.42 -19.59 16.48
N ILE A 200 -5.78 -20.09 15.43
CA ILE A 200 -5.32 -19.27 14.31
C ILE A 200 -5.34 -20.04 13.01
N GLU A 201 -5.63 -19.34 11.93
CA GLU A 201 -5.54 -19.80 10.55
C GLU A 201 -4.97 -18.70 9.68
N LEU A 202 -4.02 -19.04 8.80
CA LEU A 202 -3.36 -18.08 7.93
C LEU A 202 -3.95 -18.15 6.51
N PHE A 203 -4.11 -16.98 5.92
CA PHE A 203 -4.51 -16.78 4.54
C PHE A 203 -3.54 -15.78 3.89
N PHE A 204 -3.47 -15.78 2.56
CA PHE A 204 -2.50 -14.96 1.86
C PHE A 204 -3.16 -14.15 0.75
N PHE A 205 -2.73 -12.90 0.63
CA PHE A 205 -3.08 -12.09 -0.52
C PHE A 205 -2.46 -12.64 -1.81
N PRO A 206 -3.06 -12.37 -2.98
CA PRO A 206 -2.38 -12.58 -4.25
C PRO A 206 -1.06 -11.82 -4.28
N SER A 207 -0.06 -12.42 -4.89
CA SER A 207 1.26 -11.78 -5.01
C SER A 207 1.17 -10.39 -5.68
N TYR A 208 1.94 -9.43 -5.19
CA TYR A 208 2.00 -8.06 -5.72
C TYR A 208 0.67 -7.29 -5.66
N SER A 209 -0.12 -7.48 -4.61
CA SER A 209 -1.44 -6.83 -4.45
C SER A 209 -1.55 -6.00 -3.15
N PRO A 210 -0.63 -5.07 -2.87
CA PRO A 210 -0.64 -4.28 -1.63
C PRO A 210 -1.91 -3.44 -1.46
N GLN A 211 -2.56 -3.03 -2.57
CA GLN A 211 -3.80 -2.27 -2.54
C GLN A 211 -5.00 -3.02 -1.93
N LEU A 212 -4.91 -4.35 -1.76
CA LEU A 212 -5.91 -5.15 -1.05
C LEU A 212 -5.72 -5.16 0.46
N ASN A 213 -4.54 -4.70 0.94
CA ASN A 213 -4.21 -4.77 2.36
C ASN A 213 -4.51 -3.45 3.07
N PRO A 214 -5.50 -3.41 3.99
CA PRO A 214 -5.80 -2.19 4.76
C PRO A 214 -4.66 -1.76 5.67
N ASP A 215 -3.77 -2.67 6.09
CA ASP A 215 -2.62 -2.35 6.95
C ASP A 215 -1.55 -1.49 6.24
N GLU A 216 -1.49 -1.53 4.91
CA GLU A 216 -0.65 -0.60 4.13
C GLU A 216 -1.02 0.87 4.37
N TYR A 217 -2.30 1.18 4.61
CA TYR A 217 -2.72 2.55 4.93
C TYR A 217 -2.26 2.96 6.33
N LEU A 218 -2.28 2.04 7.31
CA LEU A 218 -1.69 2.26 8.63
C LEU A 218 -0.18 2.52 8.53
N ASN A 219 0.52 1.69 7.76
CA ASN A 219 1.95 1.84 7.50
C ASN A 219 2.29 3.19 6.85
N ASN A 220 1.45 3.67 5.93
CA ASN A 220 1.61 4.97 5.32
C ASN A 220 1.38 6.13 6.32
N MET A 221 0.42 6.00 7.24
CA MET A 221 0.20 6.96 8.33
C MET A 221 1.40 7.00 9.28
N LEU A 222 1.90 5.84 9.70
CA LEU A 222 3.09 5.71 10.54
C LEU A 222 4.30 6.40 9.89
N LYS A 223 4.60 6.09 8.63
CA LYS A 223 5.73 6.69 7.90
C LYS A 223 5.62 8.21 7.82
N LYS A 224 4.41 8.74 7.62
CA LYS A 224 4.17 10.20 7.64
C LYS A 224 4.42 10.80 9.04
N ASP A 225 3.93 10.16 10.10
CA ASP A 225 4.09 10.64 11.48
C ASP A 225 5.56 10.63 11.91
N VAL A 226 6.25 9.53 11.69
CA VAL A 226 7.67 9.38 12.05
C VAL A 226 8.54 10.45 11.39
N HIS A 227 8.20 10.86 10.15
CA HIS A 227 8.93 11.91 9.42
C HIS A 227 8.33 13.31 9.59
N SER A 228 7.28 13.45 10.43
CA SER A 228 6.77 14.74 10.85
C SER A 228 7.59 15.27 12.03
N GLY A 229 7.96 16.52 12.01
CA GLY A 229 8.71 17.18 13.08
C GLY A 229 10.18 16.73 13.20
N LYS A 230 10.69 16.49 14.42
CA LYS A 230 12.11 16.20 14.64
C LYS A 230 12.50 14.82 14.10
N ILE A 231 13.51 14.78 13.23
CA ILE A 231 14.00 13.54 12.60
C ILE A 231 14.73 12.67 13.66
N PRO A 232 14.43 11.36 13.73
CA PRO A 232 15.18 10.46 14.61
C PRO A 232 16.59 10.21 14.07
N HIS A 233 17.60 10.35 14.94
CA HIS A 233 19.01 10.18 14.57
C HIS A 233 19.55 8.78 14.86
N THR A 234 18.91 8.01 15.77
CA THR A 234 19.32 6.66 16.16
C THR A 234 18.18 5.66 16.01
N LYS A 235 18.51 4.35 15.99
CA LYS A 235 17.52 3.29 15.97
C LYS A 235 16.56 3.36 17.16
N GLU A 236 17.07 3.67 18.34
CA GLU A 236 16.28 3.78 19.57
C GLU A 236 15.26 4.93 19.48
N GLN A 237 15.67 6.07 18.93
CA GLN A 237 14.75 7.18 18.69
C GLN A 237 13.69 6.84 17.65
N LEU A 238 14.09 6.13 16.59
CA LEU A 238 13.20 5.69 15.53
C LEU A 238 12.18 4.68 16.08
N GLU A 239 12.63 3.69 16.83
CA GLU A 239 11.79 2.68 17.49
C GLU A 239 10.83 3.34 18.49
N LYS A 240 11.32 4.25 19.33
CA LYS A 240 10.50 4.99 20.30
C LYS A 240 9.40 5.81 19.60
N LYS A 241 9.72 6.51 18.51
CA LYS A 241 8.70 7.25 17.73
C LYS A 241 7.64 6.31 17.14
N THR A 242 8.08 5.19 16.58
CA THR A 242 7.19 4.17 16.04
C THR A 242 6.25 3.61 17.11
N GLN A 243 6.80 3.23 18.28
CA GLN A 243 6.01 2.73 19.41
C GLN A 243 5.01 3.77 19.94
N ILE A 244 5.43 5.04 20.06
CA ILE A 244 4.52 6.12 20.49
C ILE A 244 3.34 6.26 19.52
N PHE A 245 3.60 6.29 18.21
CA PHE A 245 2.54 6.36 17.21
C PHE A 245 1.64 5.14 17.28
N MET A 246 2.19 3.94 17.28
CA MET A 246 1.43 2.70 17.25
C MET A 246 0.60 2.51 18.54
N ASN A 247 1.17 2.81 19.71
CA ASN A 247 0.41 2.81 20.96
C ASN A 247 -0.72 3.83 20.95
N LYS A 248 -0.49 5.03 20.38
CA LYS A 248 -1.55 6.04 20.26
C LYS A 248 -2.68 5.58 19.34
N ILE A 249 -2.35 4.99 18.19
CA ILE A 249 -3.35 4.58 17.20
C ILE A 249 -4.12 3.34 17.65
N SER A 250 -3.48 2.39 18.36
CA SER A 250 -4.15 1.19 18.89
C SER A 250 -5.24 1.50 19.91
N HIS A 251 -5.15 2.66 20.57
CA HIS A 251 -6.23 3.16 21.45
C HIS A 251 -7.27 4.02 20.72
N GLN A 252 -7.26 4.05 19.39
CA GLN A 252 -8.21 4.81 18.56
C GLN A 252 -8.90 3.90 17.54
N PRO A 253 -9.77 2.98 17.99
CA PRO A 253 -10.38 1.94 17.14
C PRO A 253 -11.13 2.51 15.94
N GLU A 254 -11.77 3.67 16.09
CA GLU A 254 -12.46 4.36 14.99
C GLU A 254 -11.49 4.74 13.84
N LYS A 255 -10.28 5.19 14.18
CA LYS A 255 -9.29 5.53 13.15
C LYS A 255 -8.79 4.29 12.42
N ILE A 256 -8.62 3.17 13.11
CA ILE A 256 -8.28 1.90 12.49
C ILE A 256 -9.43 1.44 11.58
N SER A 257 -10.67 1.46 12.06
CA SER A 257 -11.85 1.09 11.26
C SER A 257 -11.99 1.94 10.00
N ASN A 258 -11.70 3.24 10.09
CA ASN A 258 -11.79 4.16 8.94
C ASN A 258 -10.77 3.85 7.83
N LEU A 259 -9.68 3.12 8.12
CA LEU A 259 -8.74 2.66 7.09
C LEU A 259 -9.39 1.69 6.11
N PHE A 260 -10.42 0.99 6.54
CA PHE A 260 -11.17 0.03 5.71
C PHE A 260 -12.18 0.69 4.75
N LEU A 261 -12.48 1.99 4.94
CA LEU A 261 -13.40 2.76 4.07
C LEU A 261 -12.75 3.25 2.77
N HIS A 262 -11.49 2.91 2.52
CA HIS A 262 -10.81 3.31 1.30
C HIS A 262 -11.42 2.63 0.07
N GLU A 263 -11.55 3.34 -1.05
CA GLU A 263 -12.20 2.86 -2.28
C GLU A 263 -11.70 1.48 -2.76
N ASN A 264 -10.39 1.25 -2.66
CA ASN A 264 -9.77 -0.03 -3.05
C ASN A 264 -10.17 -1.21 -2.15
N LEU A 265 -10.77 -0.95 -0.99
CA LEU A 265 -11.18 -1.94 0.01
C LEU A 265 -12.70 -2.16 0.06
N SER A 266 -13.45 -1.61 -0.88
CA SER A 266 -14.92 -1.75 -0.96
C SER A 266 -15.40 -3.22 -0.96
N PHE A 267 -14.58 -4.15 -1.47
CA PHE A 267 -14.87 -5.59 -1.42
C PHE A 267 -14.96 -6.13 0.01
N ILE A 268 -14.23 -5.53 0.96
CA ILE A 268 -14.30 -5.91 2.38
C ILE A 268 -15.67 -5.54 2.93
N GLU A 269 -16.13 -4.32 2.68
CA GLU A 269 -17.42 -3.84 3.19
C GLU A 269 -18.58 -4.66 2.65
N GLY A 270 -18.58 -4.97 1.34
CA GLY A 270 -19.62 -5.77 0.71
C GLY A 270 -19.84 -7.15 1.37
N CYS A 271 -18.80 -7.75 1.96
CA CYS A 271 -18.90 -9.04 2.65
C CYS A 271 -19.46 -8.96 4.08
N PHE A 272 -19.55 -7.78 4.69
CA PHE A 272 -20.05 -7.59 6.06
C PHE A 272 -21.44 -6.96 6.12
N VAL A 273 -21.96 -6.44 5.01
CA VAL A 273 -23.30 -5.82 4.91
C VAL A 273 -24.38 -6.85 4.57
N ALA A 274 -24.01 -8.08 4.21
CA ALA A 274 -24.92 -9.18 3.88
C ALA A 274 -25.33 -10.02 5.10
#